data_ee3f603983137bb0ee9a862b69f1ffba
#
_entry.id   ee3f603983137bb0ee9a862b69f1ffba
#
_cell.length_a   1.000
_cell.length_b   1.000
_cell.length_c   1.000
_cell.angle_alpha   90.00
_cell.angle_beta   90.00
_cell.angle_gamma   90.00
#
_symmetry.space_group_name_H-M   'P 1'
#
loop_
_entity.id
_entity.type
_entity.pdbx_description
1 polymer ?
#
loop_
_entity_poly.entity_id
_entity_poly.type
_entity_poly.pdbx_seq_one_letter_code
_entity_poly.pdbx_strand_id
1 'polypeptide(L)'
;MPNRLSMVGVDVIVLAAGRSSRLGQPKALVDVDGCPLIAHLVQRLQRVNDIEVTIVTNNDILADVYLACPETHVVLNPDPEKGRTGSIQCGLSSILERKGRLPKRVLIAPVDRPGWSVDIAMRLIASSTTSSPVWEGRGGHPLLIAGDDVNTVYLAESNAPLSSLIEREKLDVDFPFLHLNIDTEADLEELFLAAKEDWF
;
A
#
# COMPACT_ATOMS: atom_id res chain seq x y z
N MET A 1 -19.26 -6.25 31.73
CA MET A 1 -18.21 -5.66 30.89
C MET A 1 -17.74 -6.73 29.92
N PRO A 2 -18.13 -6.73 28.64
CA PRO A 2 -17.60 -7.71 27.71
C PRO A 2 -16.12 -7.40 27.48
N ASN A 3 -15.33 -8.43 27.61
CA ASN A 3 -13.89 -8.48 27.41
C ASN A 3 -13.58 -7.97 25.99
N ARG A 4 -13.00 -6.77 25.85
CA ARG A 4 -12.35 -6.34 24.61
C ARG A 4 -11.13 -7.25 24.43
N LEU A 5 -11.34 -8.41 23.81
CA LEU A 5 -10.29 -9.05 23.07
C LEU A 5 -9.80 -7.98 22.08
N SER A 6 -8.63 -7.43 22.33
CA SER A 6 -7.97 -6.49 21.44
C SER A 6 -7.89 -7.18 20.08
N MET A 7 -8.78 -6.85 19.18
CA MET A 7 -8.59 -7.19 17.77
C MET A 7 -7.26 -6.55 17.40
N VAL A 8 -6.27 -7.39 17.15
CA VAL A 8 -4.94 -6.93 16.72
C VAL A 8 -5.15 -6.28 15.37
N GLY A 9 -5.14 -4.95 15.34
CA GLY A 9 -5.29 -4.18 14.13
C GLY A 9 -4.30 -4.66 13.06
N VAL A 10 -4.67 -4.52 11.79
CA VAL A 10 -3.79 -4.86 10.68
C VAL A 10 -2.93 -3.65 10.34
N ASP A 11 -1.63 -3.87 10.25
CA ASP A 11 -0.71 -2.85 9.77
C ASP A 11 -0.83 -2.70 8.25
N VAL A 12 -0.79 -1.46 7.78
CA VAL A 12 -0.81 -1.12 6.35
C VAL A 12 0.46 -0.35 6.00
N ILE A 13 1.14 -0.75 4.94
CA ILE A 13 2.28 -0.03 4.39
C ILE A 13 1.88 0.55 3.04
N VAL A 14 1.84 1.88 2.94
CA VAL A 14 1.67 2.59 1.69
C VAL A 14 3.05 2.87 1.09
N LEU A 15 3.29 2.40 -0.14
CA LEU A 15 4.57 2.57 -0.82
C LEU A 15 4.53 3.80 -1.73
N ALA A 16 5.28 4.83 -1.38
CA ALA A 16 5.40 6.10 -2.11
C ALA A 16 6.86 6.51 -2.38
N ALA A 17 7.82 5.59 -2.24
CA ALA A 17 9.25 5.88 -2.39
C ALA A 17 9.77 5.87 -3.84
N GLY A 18 8.94 5.50 -4.83
CA GLY A 18 9.33 5.43 -6.24
C GLY A 18 9.67 6.81 -6.83
N ARG A 19 10.66 6.86 -7.75
CA ARG A 19 11.15 8.12 -8.37
C ARG A 19 10.23 8.76 -9.38
N SER A 20 9.20 8.07 -9.87
CA SER A 20 8.21 8.58 -10.84
C SER A 20 8.82 9.20 -12.12
N SER A 21 9.99 8.73 -12.56
CA SER A 21 10.79 9.34 -13.63
C SER A 21 10.07 9.45 -14.99
N ARG A 22 9.13 8.53 -15.28
CA ARG A 22 8.36 8.52 -16.54
C ARG A 22 7.17 9.46 -16.52
N LEU A 23 6.62 9.76 -15.35
CA LEU A 23 5.50 10.68 -15.20
C LEU A 23 5.94 12.15 -15.17
N GLY A 24 7.23 12.43 -14.89
CA GLY A 24 7.76 13.79 -14.79
C GLY A 24 7.39 14.53 -13.50
N GLN A 25 6.56 13.94 -12.65
CA GLN A 25 6.19 14.44 -11.33
C GLN A 25 6.02 13.28 -10.33
N PRO A 26 6.17 13.53 -9.01
CA PRO A 26 5.96 12.49 -8.01
C PRO A 26 4.52 11.95 -8.02
N LYS A 27 4.35 10.64 -8.25
CA LYS A 27 3.03 10.00 -8.32
C LYS A 27 2.18 10.24 -7.07
N ALA A 28 2.83 10.19 -5.91
CA ALA A 28 2.16 10.43 -4.62
C ALA A 28 1.53 11.82 -4.50
N LEU A 29 2.08 12.80 -5.23
CA LEU A 29 1.67 14.21 -5.17
C LEU A 29 0.84 14.65 -6.38
N VAL A 30 0.46 13.73 -7.27
CA VAL A 30 -0.50 14.03 -8.35
C VAL A 30 -1.76 14.59 -7.73
N ASP A 31 -2.13 15.81 -8.18
CA ASP A 31 -3.35 16.46 -7.74
C ASP A 31 -4.58 15.76 -8.33
N VAL A 32 -5.48 15.33 -7.46
CA VAL A 32 -6.77 14.77 -7.81
C VAL A 32 -7.84 15.58 -7.07
N ASP A 33 -8.56 16.41 -7.80
CA ASP A 33 -9.61 17.28 -7.27
C ASP A 33 -9.16 18.16 -6.09
N GLY A 34 -7.94 18.73 -6.17
CA GLY A 34 -7.37 19.60 -5.15
C GLY A 34 -6.71 18.89 -3.97
N CYS A 35 -6.54 17.58 -4.05
CA CYS A 35 -5.94 16.77 -3.01
C CYS A 35 -4.86 15.82 -3.58
N PRO A 36 -3.68 15.68 -2.96
CA PRO A 36 -2.67 14.73 -3.43
C PRO A 36 -3.16 13.27 -3.42
N LEU A 37 -2.80 12.49 -4.44
CA LEU A 37 -3.20 11.08 -4.58
C LEU A 37 -2.90 10.27 -3.31
N ILE A 38 -1.76 10.51 -2.64
CA ILE A 38 -1.41 9.83 -1.38
C ILE A 38 -2.45 10.08 -0.28
N ALA A 39 -3.01 11.29 -0.20
CA ALA A 39 -4.02 11.61 0.80
C ALA A 39 -5.35 10.90 0.51
N HIS A 40 -5.76 10.77 -0.77
CA HIS A 40 -6.91 9.96 -1.15
C HIS A 40 -6.77 8.50 -0.72
N LEU A 41 -5.57 7.89 -0.94
CA LEU A 41 -5.32 6.51 -0.51
C LEU A 41 -5.40 6.37 1.00
N VAL A 42 -4.79 7.28 1.75
CA VAL A 42 -4.82 7.26 3.23
C VAL A 42 -6.24 7.45 3.75
N GLN A 43 -7.00 8.42 3.24
CA GLN A 43 -8.40 8.63 3.62
C GLN A 43 -9.27 7.40 3.34
N ARG A 44 -9.05 6.72 2.21
CA ARG A 44 -9.74 5.49 1.87
C ARG A 44 -9.39 4.36 2.85
N LEU A 45 -8.12 4.21 3.19
CA LEU A 45 -7.68 3.25 4.22
C LEU A 45 -8.30 3.56 5.58
N GLN A 46 -8.39 4.81 5.99
CA GLN A 46 -8.98 5.23 7.27
C GLN A 46 -10.48 4.88 7.41
N ARG A 47 -11.17 4.55 6.30
CA ARG A 47 -12.53 3.99 6.34
C ARG A 47 -12.56 2.51 6.79
N VAL A 48 -11.40 1.85 6.84
CA VAL A 48 -11.26 0.47 7.34
C VAL A 48 -10.99 0.52 8.83
N ASN A 49 -11.76 -0.21 9.62
CA ASN A 49 -11.58 -0.25 11.08
C ASN A 49 -10.33 -1.03 11.49
N ASP A 50 -9.76 -0.65 12.63
CA ASP A 50 -8.65 -1.36 13.28
C ASP A 50 -7.42 -1.55 12.39
N ILE A 51 -7.05 -0.51 11.63
CA ILE A 51 -5.79 -0.47 10.87
C ILE A 51 -4.87 0.64 11.37
N GLU A 52 -3.59 0.47 11.13
CA GLU A 52 -2.56 1.48 11.37
C GLU A 52 -1.71 1.65 10.11
N VAL A 53 -1.70 2.88 9.57
CA VAL A 53 -1.05 3.19 8.31
C VAL A 53 0.36 3.71 8.54
N THR A 54 1.34 3.14 7.83
CA THR A 54 2.71 3.62 7.70
C THR A 54 2.97 3.95 6.24
N ILE A 55 3.40 5.16 5.94
CA ILE A 55 3.79 5.57 4.59
C ILE A 55 5.31 5.45 4.47
N VAL A 56 5.79 4.74 3.45
CA VAL A 56 7.21 4.69 3.10
C VAL A 56 7.45 5.59 1.89
N THR A 57 8.26 6.62 2.08
CA THR A 57 8.54 7.63 1.06
C THR A 57 10.05 7.79 0.82
N ASN A 58 10.44 8.59 -0.16
CA ASN A 58 11.83 8.99 -0.41
C ASN A 58 12.09 10.41 0.11
N ASN A 59 13.37 10.82 0.07
CA ASN A 59 13.79 12.12 0.58
C ASN A 59 13.20 13.31 -0.19
N ASP A 60 12.93 13.14 -1.49
CA ASP A 60 12.54 14.25 -2.36
C ASP A 60 11.13 14.78 -2.05
N ILE A 61 10.26 13.91 -1.53
CA ILE A 61 8.84 14.24 -1.26
C ILE A 61 8.46 14.06 0.22
N LEU A 62 9.42 13.82 1.10
CA LEU A 62 9.15 13.54 2.52
C LEU A 62 8.32 14.65 3.19
N ALA A 63 8.70 15.92 2.98
CA ALA A 63 8.00 17.05 3.58
C ALA A 63 6.56 17.18 3.04
N ASP A 64 6.39 17.01 1.73
CA ASP A 64 5.07 17.10 1.08
C ASP A 64 4.14 15.99 1.57
N VAL A 65 4.66 14.76 1.74
CA VAL A 65 3.89 13.63 2.28
C VAL A 65 3.48 13.89 3.73
N TYR A 66 4.35 14.47 4.57
CA TYR A 66 3.99 14.87 5.93
C TYR A 66 2.88 15.92 5.93
N LEU A 67 2.93 16.90 5.04
CA LEU A 67 1.89 17.93 4.94
C LEU A 67 0.57 17.37 4.41
N ALA A 68 0.62 16.43 3.48
CA ALA A 68 -0.58 15.79 2.91
C ALA A 68 -1.25 14.80 3.87
N CYS A 69 -0.48 14.16 4.77
CA CYS A 69 -0.95 13.09 5.67
C CYS A 69 -0.44 13.31 7.11
N PRO A 70 -0.81 14.41 7.80
CA PRO A 70 -0.18 14.85 9.06
C PRO A 70 -0.38 13.89 10.22
N GLU A 71 -1.44 13.09 10.23
CA GLU A 71 -1.75 12.14 11.31
C GLU A 71 -1.26 10.71 11.02
N THR A 72 -0.43 10.55 9.96
CA THR A 72 0.03 9.24 9.52
C THR A 72 1.51 9.08 9.83
N HIS A 73 1.90 7.85 10.19
CA HIS A 73 3.31 7.56 10.39
C HIS A 73 4.06 7.51 9.07
N VAL A 74 5.07 8.38 8.89
CA VAL A 74 5.85 8.48 7.66
C VAL A 74 7.29 8.04 7.91
N VAL A 75 7.81 7.19 7.04
CA VAL A 75 9.15 6.60 7.11
C VAL A 75 9.93 6.92 5.84
N LEU A 76 11.17 7.38 6.02
CA LEU A 76 12.08 7.57 4.91
C LEU A 76 12.69 6.23 4.46
N ASN A 77 12.58 5.90 3.18
CA ASN A 77 13.44 4.90 2.55
C ASN A 77 14.68 5.61 2.00
N PRO A 78 15.88 5.38 2.58
CA PRO A 78 17.10 6.05 2.14
C PRO A 78 17.61 5.51 0.80
N ASP A 79 17.16 4.33 0.36
CA ASP A 79 17.65 3.64 -0.82
C ASP A 79 16.49 3.02 -1.65
N PRO A 80 15.65 3.88 -2.29
CA PRO A 80 14.50 3.42 -3.07
C PRO A 80 14.89 2.58 -4.30
N GLU A 81 16.15 2.66 -4.74
CA GLU A 81 16.69 1.88 -5.86
C GLU A 81 16.73 0.37 -5.59
N LYS A 82 16.75 -0.04 -4.32
CA LYS A 82 16.61 -1.46 -3.93
C LYS A 82 15.24 -2.05 -4.26
N GLY A 83 14.31 -1.22 -4.70
CA GLY A 83 13.03 -1.65 -5.21
C GLY A 83 11.96 -1.87 -4.15
N ARG A 84 10.92 -2.62 -4.54
CA ARG A 84 9.71 -2.77 -3.73
C ARG A 84 9.95 -3.51 -2.43
N THR A 85 10.73 -4.58 -2.45
CA THR A 85 11.04 -5.39 -1.25
C THR A 85 11.76 -4.54 -0.22
N GLY A 86 12.78 -3.77 -0.61
CA GLY A 86 13.49 -2.85 0.29
C GLY A 86 12.56 -1.79 0.89
N SER A 87 11.61 -1.26 0.11
CA SER A 87 10.62 -0.31 0.63
C SER A 87 9.66 -0.97 1.65
N ILE A 88 9.23 -2.21 1.42
CA ILE A 88 8.42 -2.97 2.39
C ILE A 88 9.21 -3.20 3.68
N GLN A 89 10.48 -3.58 3.58
CA GLN A 89 11.37 -3.78 4.73
C GLN A 89 11.54 -2.52 5.56
N CYS A 90 11.66 -1.33 4.95
CA CYS A 90 11.67 -0.06 5.68
C CYS A 90 10.40 0.13 6.52
N GLY A 91 9.24 -0.15 5.95
CA GLY A 91 7.96 -0.08 6.65
C GLY A 91 7.86 -1.11 7.79
N LEU A 92 8.27 -2.36 7.54
CA LEU A 92 8.29 -3.43 8.55
C LEU A 92 9.26 -3.13 9.71
N SER A 93 10.44 -2.58 9.40
CA SER A 93 11.42 -2.15 10.42
C SER A 93 10.82 -1.09 11.34
N SER A 94 10.16 -0.10 10.79
CA SER A 94 9.48 0.94 11.56
C SER A 94 8.35 0.38 12.43
N ILE A 95 7.56 -0.57 11.92
CA ILE A 95 6.54 -1.24 12.72
C ILE A 95 7.18 -2.04 13.86
N LEU A 96 8.27 -2.77 13.58
CA LEU A 96 9.02 -3.52 14.58
C LEU A 96 9.57 -2.60 15.69
N GLU A 97 10.15 -1.47 15.32
CA GLU A 97 10.68 -0.48 16.28
C GLU A 97 9.57 0.08 17.19
N ARG A 98 8.41 0.41 16.63
CA ARG A 98 7.28 0.98 17.40
C ARG A 98 6.55 -0.04 18.26
N LYS A 99 6.38 -1.29 17.77
CA LYS A 99 5.55 -2.31 18.40
C LYS A 99 6.34 -3.41 19.11
N GLY A 100 7.68 -3.43 18.95
CA GLY A 100 8.57 -4.46 19.50
C GLY A 100 8.43 -5.83 18.85
N ARG A 101 7.66 -5.94 17.76
CA ARG A 101 7.44 -7.19 17.01
C ARG A 101 6.99 -6.91 15.57
N LEU A 102 7.30 -7.82 14.67
CA LEU A 102 6.73 -7.80 13.32
C LEU A 102 5.21 -8.10 13.37
N PRO A 103 4.43 -7.52 12.46
CA PRO A 103 3.01 -7.81 12.36
C PRO A 103 2.77 -9.26 11.89
N LYS A 104 1.69 -9.88 12.33
CA LYS A 104 1.28 -11.18 11.78
C LYS A 104 0.72 -11.07 10.35
N ARG A 105 0.21 -9.91 10.00
CA ARG A 105 -0.35 -9.57 8.68
C ARG A 105 -0.08 -8.11 8.39
N VAL A 106 0.25 -7.81 7.14
CA VAL A 106 0.47 -6.45 6.66
C VAL A 106 -0.12 -6.28 5.27
N LEU A 107 -0.91 -5.23 5.08
CA LEU A 107 -1.45 -4.87 3.77
C LEU A 107 -0.49 -3.91 3.07
N ILE A 108 -0.10 -4.21 1.86
CA ILE A 108 0.81 -3.39 1.04
C ILE A 108 0.00 -2.68 -0.04
N ALA A 109 -0.06 -1.36 0.02
CA ALA A 109 -0.78 -0.50 -0.92
C ALA A 109 0.16 0.46 -1.65
N PRO A 110 0.64 0.13 -2.86
CA PRO A 110 1.45 1.04 -3.65
C PRO A 110 0.64 2.24 -4.14
N VAL A 111 1.20 3.44 -4.07
CA VAL A 111 0.52 4.68 -4.48
C VAL A 111 0.23 4.74 -5.98
N ASP A 112 1.06 4.06 -6.78
CA ASP A 112 0.89 3.96 -8.23
C ASP A 112 -0.18 2.96 -8.69
N ARG A 113 -0.81 2.27 -7.74
CA ARG A 113 -1.87 1.27 -7.97
C ARG A 113 -3.12 1.60 -7.17
N PRO A 114 -3.77 2.75 -7.45
CA PRO A 114 -4.89 3.22 -6.64
C PRO A 114 -6.22 2.50 -6.92
N GLY A 115 -6.29 1.61 -7.91
CA GLY A 115 -7.49 0.96 -8.41
C GLY A 115 -8.00 -0.16 -7.49
N TRP A 116 -8.53 0.18 -6.32
CA TRP A 116 -9.15 -0.74 -5.37
C TRP A 116 -10.11 -0.01 -4.43
N SER A 117 -11.14 -0.71 -3.97
CA SER A 117 -12.14 -0.18 -3.05
C SER A 117 -11.87 -0.58 -1.60
N VAL A 118 -12.55 0.09 -0.66
CA VAL A 118 -12.54 -0.29 0.76
C VAL A 118 -12.99 -1.75 0.96
N ASP A 119 -13.98 -2.22 0.20
CA ASP A 119 -14.44 -3.61 0.26
C ASP A 119 -13.34 -4.61 -0.09
N ILE A 120 -12.57 -4.35 -1.15
CA ILE A 120 -11.43 -5.19 -1.54
C ILE A 120 -10.40 -5.23 -0.41
N ALA A 121 -10.06 -4.08 0.20
CA ALA A 121 -9.13 -4.01 1.31
C ALA A 121 -9.64 -4.80 2.53
N MET A 122 -10.92 -4.66 2.89
CA MET A 122 -11.54 -5.40 4.01
C MET A 122 -11.54 -6.91 3.76
N ARG A 123 -11.87 -7.36 2.55
CA ARG A 123 -11.85 -8.78 2.18
C ARG A 123 -10.45 -9.38 2.27
N LEU A 124 -9.41 -8.64 1.83
CA LEU A 124 -8.02 -9.05 1.99
C LEU A 124 -7.62 -9.13 3.47
N ILE A 125 -7.94 -8.11 4.26
CA ILE A 125 -7.63 -8.05 5.69
C ILE A 125 -8.31 -9.19 6.46
N ALA A 126 -9.45 -9.67 6.01
CA ALA A 126 -10.13 -10.83 6.60
C ALA A 126 -9.45 -12.16 6.28
N SER A 127 -8.56 -12.21 5.26
CA SER A 127 -7.81 -13.42 4.94
C SER A 127 -6.76 -13.75 6.00
N SER A 128 -6.47 -15.04 6.19
CA SER A 128 -5.38 -15.54 7.03
C SER A 128 -4.09 -15.85 6.25
N THR A 129 -4.15 -15.79 4.94
CA THR A 129 -3.08 -16.17 4.01
C THR A 129 -2.63 -14.99 3.15
N THR A 130 -1.40 -15.05 2.67
CA THR A 130 -0.89 -14.08 1.69
C THR A 130 -1.75 -14.10 0.44
N SER A 131 -2.37 -12.97 0.09
CA SER A 131 -3.38 -12.90 -0.95
C SER A 131 -3.42 -11.57 -1.68
N SER A 132 -3.85 -11.60 -2.94
CA SER A 132 -4.04 -10.40 -3.76
C SER A 132 -5.32 -10.49 -4.58
N PRO A 133 -5.97 -9.35 -4.90
CA PRO A 133 -7.15 -9.35 -5.73
C PRO A 133 -6.79 -9.73 -7.17
N VAL A 134 -7.73 -10.38 -7.85
CA VAL A 134 -7.63 -10.80 -9.25
C VAL A 134 -8.91 -10.42 -9.97
N TRP A 135 -8.80 -9.76 -11.12
CA TRP A 135 -9.89 -9.49 -12.04
C TRP A 135 -9.49 -9.94 -13.44
N GLU A 136 -10.37 -10.68 -14.11
CA GLU A 136 -10.11 -11.25 -15.44
C GLU A 136 -8.78 -12.02 -15.53
N GLY A 137 -8.44 -12.78 -14.48
CA GLY A 137 -7.22 -13.61 -14.43
C GLY A 137 -5.92 -12.85 -14.16
N ARG A 138 -5.94 -11.53 -14.11
CA ARG A 138 -4.79 -10.67 -13.83
C ARG A 138 -4.81 -10.17 -12.38
N GLY A 139 -3.67 -10.30 -11.68
CA GLY A 139 -3.52 -9.85 -10.30
C GLY A 139 -3.40 -8.33 -10.18
N GLY A 140 -3.91 -7.79 -9.07
CA GLY A 140 -3.87 -6.38 -8.72
C GLY A 140 -3.30 -6.10 -7.33
N HIS A 141 -3.62 -4.94 -6.81
CA HIS A 141 -3.28 -4.45 -5.47
C HIS A 141 -4.58 -4.05 -4.73
N PRO A 142 -4.52 -3.93 -3.37
CA PRO A 142 -3.40 -4.15 -2.46
C PRO A 142 -2.98 -5.63 -2.36
N LEU A 143 -1.83 -5.88 -1.72
CA LEU A 143 -1.34 -7.22 -1.41
C LEU A 143 -1.37 -7.41 0.11
N LEU A 144 -2.03 -8.45 0.60
CA LEU A 144 -1.87 -8.91 1.98
C LEU A 144 -0.69 -9.88 2.06
N ILE A 145 0.26 -9.61 2.95
CA ILE A 145 1.31 -10.55 3.35
C ILE A 145 0.99 -11.06 4.74
N ALA A 146 0.97 -12.38 4.95
CA ALA A 146 0.49 -12.99 6.18
C ALA A 146 1.38 -14.13 6.67
N GLY A 147 1.35 -14.38 7.99
CA GLY A 147 2.07 -15.48 8.62
C GLY A 147 3.58 -15.39 8.46
N ASP A 148 4.20 -16.51 8.10
CA ASP A 148 5.66 -16.63 7.94
C ASP A 148 6.21 -15.83 6.75
N ASP A 149 5.36 -15.50 5.77
CA ASP A 149 5.74 -14.69 4.62
C ASP A 149 6.20 -13.29 5.03
N VAL A 150 5.67 -12.74 6.14
CA VAL A 150 6.15 -11.46 6.68
C VAL A 150 7.61 -11.54 7.08
N ASN A 151 8.01 -12.61 7.77
CA ASN A 151 9.41 -12.84 8.14
C ASN A 151 10.27 -13.13 6.90
N THR A 152 9.75 -13.91 5.95
CA THR A 152 10.45 -14.21 4.69
C THR A 152 10.80 -12.93 3.95
N VAL A 153 9.84 -12.01 3.79
CA VAL A 153 10.06 -10.72 3.13
C VAL A 153 10.99 -9.82 3.95
N TYR A 154 10.84 -9.80 5.27
CA TYR A 154 11.66 -8.97 6.16
C TYR A 154 13.15 -9.36 6.12
N LEU A 155 13.46 -10.65 6.03
CA LEU A 155 14.83 -11.19 6.07
C LEU A 155 15.46 -11.37 4.67
N ALA A 156 14.68 -11.18 3.60
CA ALA A 156 15.17 -11.36 2.23
C ALA A 156 16.20 -10.28 1.82
N GLU A 157 16.92 -10.55 0.73
CA GLU A 157 17.68 -9.51 0.05
C GLU A 157 16.75 -8.39 -0.41
N SER A 158 17.11 -7.14 -0.13
CA SER A 158 16.22 -5.98 -0.36
C SER A 158 15.88 -5.73 -1.83
N ASN A 159 16.70 -6.23 -2.76
CA ASN A 159 16.48 -6.18 -4.20
C ASN A 159 15.80 -7.44 -4.77
N ALA A 160 15.50 -8.45 -3.95
CA ALA A 160 14.83 -9.67 -4.41
C ALA A 160 13.43 -9.35 -4.93
N PRO A 161 13.02 -9.92 -6.08
CA PRO A 161 11.64 -9.78 -6.56
C PRO A 161 10.65 -10.39 -5.56
N LEU A 162 9.64 -9.63 -5.16
CA LEU A 162 8.65 -10.11 -4.18
C LEU A 162 7.93 -11.39 -4.65
N SER A 163 7.75 -11.57 -5.95
CA SER A 163 7.14 -12.78 -6.54
C SER A 163 7.99 -14.05 -6.41
N SER A 164 9.29 -13.91 -6.13
CA SER A 164 10.17 -15.06 -5.85
C SER A 164 10.23 -15.44 -4.38
N LEU A 165 9.71 -14.60 -3.51
CA LEU A 165 9.77 -14.78 -2.04
C LEU A 165 8.49 -15.40 -1.48
N ILE A 166 7.34 -15.06 -2.06
CA ILE A 166 6.03 -15.44 -1.52
C ILE A 166 5.08 -15.87 -2.62
N GLU A 167 4.27 -16.87 -2.33
CA GLU A 167 3.11 -17.25 -3.13
C GLU A 167 1.87 -16.46 -2.68
N ARG A 168 0.88 -16.30 -3.58
CA ARG A 168 -0.32 -15.50 -3.29
C ARG A 168 -1.56 -16.29 -3.64
N GLU A 169 -2.45 -16.39 -2.69
CA GLU A 169 -3.82 -16.80 -2.98
C GLU A 169 -4.56 -15.72 -3.77
N LYS A 170 -5.42 -16.15 -4.66
CA LYS A 170 -6.20 -15.26 -5.52
C LYS A 170 -7.54 -14.94 -4.85
N LEU A 171 -7.81 -13.64 -4.67
CA LEU A 171 -9.12 -13.15 -4.28
C LEU A 171 -9.83 -12.63 -5.53
N ASP A 172 -10.73 -13.41 -6.09
CA ASP A 172 -11.51 -12.97 -7.26
C ASP A 172 -12.41 -11.80 -6.88
N VAL A 173 -12.34 -10.74 -7.66
CA VAL A 173 -13.12 -9.51 -7.53
C VAL A 173 -13.70 -9.12 -8.89
N ASP A 174 -14.87 -8.51 -8.88
CA ASP A 174 -15.42 -7.84 -10.05
C ASP A 174 -15.18 -6.33 -9.90
N PHE A 175 -14.04 -5.87 -10.43
CA PHE A 175 -13.62 -4.48 -10.24
C PHE A 175 -12.81 -3.97 -11.43
N PRO A 176 -13.42 -3.28 -12.39
CA PRO A 176 -12.80 -2.85 -13.66
C PRO A 176 -11.54 -2.00 -13.49
N PHE A 177 -11.45 -1.21 -12.41
CA PHE A 177 -10.32 -0.35 -12.13
C PHE A 177 -9.13 -1.06 -11.46
N LEU A 178 -9.22 -2.38 -11.18
CA LEU A 178 -8.17 -3.11 -10.43
C LEU A 178 -6.77 -2.97 -11.03
N HIS A 179 -6.70 -2.77 -12.34
CA HIS A 179 -5.43 -2.71 -13.06
C HIS A 179 -4.93 -1.28 -13.30
N LEU A 180 -5.64 -0.27 -12.76
CA LEU A 180 -5.20 1.13 -12.82
C LEU A 180 -3.77 1.25 -12.31
N ASN A 181 -2.89 1.81 -13.12
CA ASN A 181 -1.47 1.96 -12.84
C ASN A 181 -0.99 3.31 -13.36
N ILE A 182 -0.44 4.11 -12.48
CA ILE A 182 0.00 5.45 -12.80
C ILE A 182 1.50 5.44 -13.06
N ASP A 183 1.90 5.34 -14.32
CA ASP A 183 3.30 5.31 -14.74
C ASP A 183 3.68 6.48 -15.65
N THR A 184 2.75 6.92 -16.49
CA THR A 184 2.94 7.96 -17.50
C THR A 184 1.85 9.00 -17.43
N GLU A 185 2.01 10.11 -18.14
CA GLU A 185 1.00 11.17 -18.23
C GLU A 185 -0.32 10.68 -18.85
N ALA A 186 -0.26 9.72 -19.78
CA ALA A 186 -1.46 9.12 -20.36
C ALA A 186 -2.33 8.36 -19.34
N ASP A 187 -1.70 7.81 -18.29
CA ASP A 187 -2.42 7.06 -17.24
C ASP A 187 -3.23 8.00 -16.33
N LEU A 188 -2.97 9.31 -16.36
CA LEU A 188 -3.71 10.29 -15.56
C LEU A 188 -5.16 10.44 -16.02
N GLU A 189 -5.45 10.22 -17.31
CA GLU A 189 -6.83 10.26 -17.83
C GLU A 189 -7.69 9.19 -17.14
N GLU A 190 -7.17 7.96 -17.03
CA GLU A 190 -7.86 6.86 -16.35
C GLU A 190 -7.98 7.11 -14.84
N LEU A 191 -6.95 7.68 -14.21
CA LEU A 191 -7.01 8.10 -12.81
C LEU A 191 -8.13 9.11 -12.57
N PHE A 192 -8.24 10.15 -13.40
CA PHE A 192 -9.27 11.18 -13.24
C PHE A 192 -10.69 10.67 -13.57
N LEU A 193 -10.82 9.64 -14.40
CA LEU A 193 -12.08 8.93 -14.56
C LEU A 193 -12.43 8.13 -13.31
N ALA A 194 -11.47 7.38 -12.77
CA ALA A 194 -11.63 6.60 -11.55
C ALA A 194 -11.98 7.48 -10.34
N ALA A 195 -11.43 8.70 -10.27
CA ALA A 195 -11.68 9.64 -9.19
C ALA A 195 -13.13 10.16 -9.13
N LYS A 196 -13.91 9.98 -10.20
CA LYS A 196 -15.36 10.35 -10.23
C LYS A 196 -16.27 9.23 -9.69
N GLU A 197 -15.72 8.07 -9.44
CA GLU A 197 -16.46 6.92 -8.93
C GLU A 197 -16.62 6.97 -7.41
N ASP A 198 -17.74 6.50 -6.90
CA ASP A 198 -18.09 6.55 -5.46
C ASP A 198 -17.11 5.74 -4.56
N TRP A 199 -16.35 4.84 -5.15
CA TRP A 199 -15.38 4.01 -4.41
C TRP A 199 -14.03 4.71 -4.20
N PHE A 200 -13.69 5.73 -4.99
CA PHE A 200 -12.39 6.44 -4.95
C PHE A 200 -12.30 7.39 -3.75
#